data_10fbb8e1d718b4be7012c32d53f9ce64
#
_entry.id   10fbb8e1d718b4be7012c32d53f9ce64
#
_cell.length_a   1.000
_cell.length_b   1.000
_cell.length_c   1.000
_cell.angle_alpha   90.00
_cell.angle_beta   90.00
_cell.angle_gamma   90.00
#
_symmetry.space_group_name_H-M   'P 1'
#
loop_
_entity.id
_entity.type
_entity.pdbx_description
1 polymer ?
#
loop_
_entity_poly.entity_id
_entity_poly.type
_entity_poly.pdbx_seq_one_letter_code
_entity_poly.pdbx_strand_id
1 'polypeptide(L)'
;MKKLFFILTFLCLGLTVKAQLRFVSNDSIVTWDNDVANLRNTALKASPQLRPQTISASLAQLPTLEAAWQKISQKSVSIADAFSAVNRFNLSAQMLLLTADAQYALDMEQLIYGPLLLSATQPEMSAEKLASAQTLLNAVGTMMATKGDTVYVNFYANASALMPYADGDYQLDFITGMPFHERVKIRFAQMPTPKGLNLTMCIRLPKGKWNDTSFPIYCNGHDTPYKVENGYAIITNTWRSGFEIYFDLPQPLLELH
;
A
#
# COMPACT_ATOMS: atom_id res chain seq x y z
N MET A 1 -64.64 -13.47 17.74
CA MET A 1 -63.25 -14.02 17.65
C MET A 1 -62.53 -13.32 16.52
N LYS A 2 -61.73 -12.27 16.82
CA LYS A 2 -60.95 -11.52 15.81
C LYS A 2 -59.55 -12.13 15.78
N LYS A 3 -59.18 -12.75 14.65
CA LYS A 3 -57.83 -13.26 14.42
C LYS A 3 -56.93 -12.07 14.07
N LEU A 4 -56.00 -11.80 14.94
CA LEU A 4 -54.93 -10.82 14.75
C LEU A 4 -53.85 -11.45 13.88
N PHE A 5 -53.69 -11.00 12.63
CA PHE A 5 -52.60 -11.37 11.74
C PHE A 5 -51.38 -10.49 12.11
N PHE A 6 -50.39 -11.08 12.73
CA PHE A 6 -49.07 -10.46 12.91
C PHE A 6 -48.30 -10.63 11.61
N ILE A 7 -48.19 -9.55 10.83
CA ILE A 7 -47.25 -9.47 9.70
C ILE A 7 -45.88 -9.17 10.29
N LEU A 8 -45.05 -10.22 10.37
CA LEU A 8 -43.66 -10.11 10.72
C LEU A 8 -42.91 -9.58 9.49
N THR A 9 -42.75 -8.26 9.39
CA THR A 9 -41.89 -7.62 8.39
C THR A 9 -40.44 -7.91 8.78
N PHE A 10 -39.85 -8.92 8.14
CA PHE A 10 -38.40 -9.12 8.16
C PHE A 10 -37.79 -7.93 7.42
N LEU A 11 -37.32 -6.95 8.20
CA LEU A 11 -36.44 -5.93 7.70
C LEU A 11 -35.09 -6.62 7.43
N CYS A 12 -34.88 -7.12 6.22
CA CYS A 12 -33.56 -7.47 5.71
C CYS A 12 -32.77 -6.16 5.61
N LEU A 13 -32.17 -5.75 6.72
CA LEU A 13 -31.02 -4.86 6.68
C LEU A 13 -29.95 -5.59 5.87
N GLY A 14 -29.93 -5.31 4.57
CA GLY A 14 -28.83 -5.66 3.69
C GLY A 14 -27.57 -4.97 4.22
N LEU A 15 -26.89 -5.62 5.15
CA LEU A 15 -25.50 -5.35 5.44
C LEU A 15 -24.74 -5.66 4.16
N THR A 16 -24.65 -4.67 3.27
CA THR A 16 -23.62 -4.68 2.24
C THR A 16 -22.31 -4.71 2.98
N VAL A 17 -21.74 -5.90 3.11
CA VAL A 17 -20.35 -6.06 3.57
C VAL A 17 -19.53 -5.30 2.53
N LYS A 18 -19.19 -4.01 2.85
CA LYS A 18 -18.28 -3.25 2.02
C LYS A 18 -17.01 -4.07 1.94
N ALA A 19 -16.61 -4.44 0.73
CA ALA A 19 -15.38 -5.19 0.53
C ALA A 19 -14.25 -4.47 1.27
N GLN A 20 -13.56 -5.21 2.13
CA GLN A 20 -12.43 -4.68 2.91
C GLN A 20 -11.21 -4.57 2.01
N LEU A 21 -10.40 -3.54 2.25
CA LEU A 21 -9.10 -3.40 1.60
C LEU A 21 -8.22 -4.63 1.93
N ARG A 22 -7.48 -5.12 0.94
CA ARG A 22 -6.55 -6.26 1.11
C ARG A 22 -5.22 -5.92 0.45
N PHE A 23 -4.13 -6.18 1.14
CA PHE A 23 -2.80 -6.11 0.53
C PHE A 23 -2.67 -7.19 -0.55
N VAL A 24 -1.89 -6.88 -1.58
CA VAL A 24 -1.56 -7.87 -2.61
C VAL A 24 -0.64 -8.94 -2.03
N SER A 25 -0.67 -10.14 -2.64
CA SER A 25 0.27 -11.18 -2.25
C SER A 25 1.71 -10.75 -2.54
N ASN A 26 2.65 -11.12 -1.67
CA ASN A 26 4.07 -10.94 -1.96
C ASN A 26 4.50 -11.62 -3.27
N ASP A 27 3.85 -12.73 -3.63
CA ASP A 27 4.13 -13.45 -4.87
C ASP A 27 3.62 -12.71 -6.11
N SER A 28 2.63 -11.81 -5.94
CA SER A 28 2.17 -10.93 -7.02
C SER A 28 3.19 -9.85 -7.37
N ILE A 29 4.12 -9.50 -6.46
CA ILE A 29 5.16 -8.51 -6.70
C ILE A 29 6.37 -9.21 -7.30
N VAL A 30 6.50 -9.09 -8.61
CA VAL A 30 7.67 -9.57 -9.36
C VAL A 30 8.69 -8.42 -9.39
N THR A 31 9.93 -8.70 -8.98
CA THR A 31 10.99 -7.69 -8.99
C THR A 31 11.65 -7.65 -10.36
N TRP A 32 11.97 -6.46 -10.87
CA TRP A 32 12.83 -6.41 -12.02
C TRP A 32 14.08 -5.60 -11.72
N ASP A 33 14.43 -4.93 -10.98
CA ASP A 33 15.75 -4.30 -10.81
C ASP A 33 15.75 -3.29 -9.66
N ASN A 34 15.72 -3.75 -8.42
CA ASN A 34 16.24 -2.93 -7.37
C ASN A 34 15.51 -2.91 -6.00
N ASP A 35 14.62 -1.93 -5.68
CA ASP A 35 14.28 -1.63 -4.28
C ASP A 35 13.51 -2.76 -3.61
N VAL A 36 12.50 -3.33 -4.26
CA VAL A 36 11.76 -4.47 -3.72
C VAL A 36 12.64 -5.72 -3.68
N ALA A 37 13.47 -5.94 -4.70
CA ALA A 37 14.46 -7.02 -4.68
C ALA A 37 15.48 -6.81 -3.56
N ASN A 38 15.93 -5.59 -3.34
CA ASN A 38 16.85 -5.24 -2.27
C ASN A 38 16.22 -5.45 -0.89
N LEU A 39 14.96 -5.07 -0.68
CA LEU A 39 14.24 -5.33 0.57
C LEU A 39 14.12 -6.83 0.85
N ARG A 40 13.71 -7.62 -0.16
CA ARG A 40 13.66 -9.09 -0.05
C ARG A 40 15.01 -9.70 0.22
N ASN A 41 16.03 -9.31 -0.55
CA ASN A 41 17.39 -9.83 -0.41
C ASN A 41 17.99 -9.47 0.94
N THR A 42 17.76 -8.26 1.44
CA THR A 42 18.20 -7.83 2.77
C THR A 42 17.55 -8.70 3.85
N ALA A 43 16.24 -8.92 3.76
CA ALA A 43 15.54 -9.78 4.71
C ALA A 43 16.05 -11.23 4.67
N LEU A 44 16.22 -11.81 3.48
CA LEU A 44 16.69 -13.19 3.32
C LEU A 44 18.18 -13.37 3.65
N LYS A 45 19.00 -12.33 3.51
CA LYS A 45 20.39 -12.35 4.01
C LYS A 45 20.44 -12.38 5.54
N ALA A 46 19.49 -11.68 6.20
CA ALA A 46 19.40 -11.74 7.66
C ALA A 46 18.97 -13.14 8.14
N SER A 47 18.02 -13.80 7.44
CA SER A 47 17.66 -15.19 7.71
C SER A 47 16.98 -15.84 6.49
N PRO A 48 17.61 -16.85 5.87
CA PRO A 48 17.05 -17.54 4.70
C PRO A 48 15.74 -18.31 4.98
N GLN A 49 15.42 -18.57 6.24
CA GLN A 49 14.20 -19.27 6.64
C GLN A 49 12.98 -18.36 6.74
N LEU A 50 13.15 -17.03 6.67
CA LEU A 50 12.03 -16.09 6.71
C LEU A 50 11.06 -16.34 5.57
N ARG A 51 9.78 -16.22 5.89
CA ARG A 51 8.69 -16.31 4.90
C ARG A 51 7.77 -15.11 5.08
N PRO A 52 7.19 -14.59 4.00
CA PRO A 52 6.18 -13.53 4.10
C PRO A 52 5.00 -13.97 4.95
N GLN A 53 4.50 -13.05 5.75
CA GLN A 53 3.31 -13.26 6.59
C GLN A 53 2.23 -12.28 6.15
N THR A 54 1.00 -12.76 6.07
CA THR A 54 -0.14 -11.92 5.73
C THR A 54 -0.51 -11.01 6.90
N ILE A 55 -0.54 -9.71 6.64
CA ILE A 55 -1.08 -8.73 7.59
C ILE A 55 -2.59 -8.66 7.37
N SER A 56 -3.34 -8.81 8.45
CA SER A 56 -4.80 -8.73 8.46
C SER A 56 -5.30 -7.85 9.60
N ALA A 57 -6.49 -7.30 9.44
CA ALA A 57 -7.17 -6.52 10.46
C ALA A 57 -8.68 -6.75 10.40
N SER A 58 -9.36 -6.57 11.52
CA SER A 58 -10.82 -6.67 11.62
C SER A 58 -11.40 -5.33 12.04
N LEU A 59 -12.53 -4.95 11.44
CA LEU A 59 -13.24 -3.71 11.80
C LEU A 59 -13.59 -3.63 13.29
N ALA A 60 -13.81 -4.76 13.95
CA ALA A 60 -14.04 -4.80 15.40
C ALA A 60 -12.84 -4.30 16.21
N GLN A 61 -11.63 -4.36 15.66
CA GLN A 61 -10.40 -3.91 16.30
C GLN A 61 -10.13 -2.42 16.11
N LEU A 62 -10.85 -1.74 15.20
CA LEU A 62 -10.56 -0.36 14.80
C LEU A 62 -10.41 0.61 15.99
N PRO A 63 -11.32 0.68 16.97
CA PRO A 63 -11.18 1.63 18.08
C PRO A 63 -9.91 1.39 18.91
N THR A 64 -9.54 0.13 19.12
CA THR A 64 -8.35 -0.27 19.88
C THR A 64 -7.07 0.07 19.11
N LEU A 65 -7.05 -0.21 17.81
CA LEU A 65 -5.92 0.08 16.94
C LEU A 65 -5.72 1.58 16.79
N GLU A 66 -6.79 2.35 16.63
CA GLU A 66 -6.75 3.81 16.55
C GLU A 66 -6.17 4.43 17.83
N ALA A 67 -6.63 4.02 19.00
CA ALA A 67 -6.09 4.49 20.27
C ALA A 67 -4.61 4.12 20.45
N ALA A 68 -4.23 2.91 20.02
CA ALA A 68 -2.84 2.48 20.04
C ALA A 68 -1.98 3.30 19.08
N TRP A 69 -2.46 3.55 17.87
CA TRP A 69 -1.73 4.33 16.87
C TRP A 69 -1.53 5.79 17.30
N GLN A 70 -2.55 6.45 17.83
CA GLN A 70 -2.45 7.80 18.38
C GLN A 70 -1.36 7.92 19.45
N LYS A 71 -1.24 6.91 20.29
CA LYS A 71 -0.21 6.88 21.36
C LYS A 71 1.21 6.71 20.82
N ILE A 72 1.38 5.95 19.72
CA ILE A 72 2.69 5.62 19.16
C ILE A 72 3.13 6.67 18.13
N SER A 73 2.22 7.19 17.31
CA SER A 73 2.53 8.10 16.21
C SER A 73 3.10 9.45 16.67
N GLN A 74 2.80 9.85 17.90
CA GLN A 74 3.34 11.08 18.50
C GLN A 74 4.83 10.96 18.91
N LYS A 75 5.37 9.73 18.94
CA LYS A 75 6.76 9.50 19.30
C LYS A 75 7.61 9.40 18.05
N SER A 76 8.73 10.13 18.01
CA SER A 76 9.76 9.87 17.01
C SER A 76 10.29 8.45 17.20
N VAL A 77 10.34 7.66 16.14
CA VAL A 77 10.98 6.35 16.18
C VAL A 77 12.48 6.59 15.96
N SER A 78 13.26 6.34 16.99
CA SER A 78 14.72 6.36 16.87
C SER A 78 15.18 5.19 15.99
N ILE A 79 16.19 5.41 15.18
CA ILE A 79 16.89 4.36 14.43
C ILE A 79 17.36 3.22 15.35
N ALA A 80 17.66 3.52 16.62
CA ALA A 80 18.10 2.55 17.62
C ALA A 80 16.96 1.69 18.21
N ASP A 81 15.70 2.00 17.93
CA ASP A 81 14.54 1.26 18.47
C ASP A 81 13.78 0.51 17.36
N ALA A 82 14.40 -0.57 16.90
CA ALA A 82 13.83 -1.41 15.83
C ALA A 82 12.51 -2.06 16.21
N PHE A 83 12.31 -2.46 17.47
CA PHE A 83 11.05 -3.07 17.89
C PHE A 83 9.89 -2.06 17.88
N SER A 84 10.14 -0.82 18.27
CA SER A 84 9.13 0.24 18.12
C SER A 84 8.79 0.49 16.64
N ALA A 85 9.78 0.45 15.74
CA ALA A 85 9.56 0.57 14.30
C ALA A 85 8.71 -0.60 13.77
N VAL A 86 9.01 -1.84 14.13
CA VAL A 86 8.23 -3.05 13.77
C VAL A 86 6.79 -2.94 14.25
N ASN A 87 6.58 -2.58 15.52
CA ASN A 87 5.24 -2.45 16.10
C ASN A 87 4.45 -1.34 15.39
N ARG A 88 5.07 -0.19 15.13
CA ARG A 88 4.44 0.94 14.44
C ARG A 88 4.09 0.58 13.01
N PHE A 89 4.98 -0.11 12.28
CA PHE A 89 4.70 -0.58 10.92
C PHE A 89 3.47 -1.50 10.89
N ASN A 90 3.43 -2.52 11.74
CA ASN A 90 2.31 -3.47 11.78
C ASN A 90 0.98 -2.77 12.12
N LEU A 91 1.03 -1.82 13.05
CA LEU A 91 -0.16 -1.06 13.44
C LEU A 91 -0.62 -0.14 12.30
N SER A 92 0.29 0.57 11.62
CA SER A 92 -0.03 1.41 10.46
C SER A 92 -0.57 0.57 9.31
N ALA A 93 -0.03 -0.62 9.07
CA ALA A 93 -0.54 -1.54 8.06
C ALA A 93 -1.99 -2.02 8.36
N GLN A 94 -2.29 -2.34 9.61
CA GLN A 94 -3.65 -2.70 10.04
C GLN A 94 -4.61 -1.51 9.91
N MET A 95 -4.20 -0.32 10.31
CA MET A 95 -4.99 0.91 10.16
C MET A 95 -5.26 1.23 8.68
N LEU A 96 -4.25 1.07 7.81
CA LEU A 96 -4.41 1.26 6.37
C LEU A 96 -5.47 0.31 5.79
N LEU A 97 -5.45 -0.97 6.16
CA LEU A 97 -6.46 -1.95 5.72
C LEU A 97 -7.89 -1.59 6.14
N LEU A 98 -8.05 -0.94 7.28
CA LEU A 98 -9.36 -0.59 7.83
C LEU A 98 -9.90 0.74 7.32
N THR A 99 -9.02 1.72 7.07
CA THR A 99 -9.40 3.10 6.79
C THR A 99 -9.13 3.55 5.37
N ALA A 100 -8.19 2.89 4.66
CA ALA A 100 -7.65 3.35 3.38
C ALA A 100 -7.12 4.80 3.44
N ASP A 101 -6.52 5.22 4.56
CA ASP A 101 -5.98 6.56 4.75
C ASP A 101 -4.47 6.58 4.44
N ALA A 102 -4.08 7.47 3.53
CA ALA A 102 -2.72 7.62 3.03
C ALA A 102 -1.67 7.94 4.11
N GLN A 103 -2.09 8.51 5.25
CA GLN A 103 -1.17 8.79 6.36
C GLN A 103 -0.48 7.52 6.88
N TYR A 104 -1.20 6.41 6.92
CA TYR A 104 -0.64 5.13 7.36
C TYR A 104 0.33 4.54 6.33
N ALA A 105 0.02 4.68 5.05
CA ALA A 105 0.91 4.28 3.97
C ALA A 105 2.22 5.08 3.99
N LEU A 106 2.15 6.39 4.21
CA LEU A 106 3.34 7.24 4.36
C LEU A 106 4.17 6.84 5.57
N ASP A 107 3.53 6.58 6.71
CA ASP A 107 4.21 6.13 7.93
C ASP A 107 4.96 4.81 7.69
N MET A 108 4.31 3.85 7.03
CA MET A 108 4.93 2.58 6.65
C MET A 108 6.15 2.78 5.75
N GLU A 109 6.04 3.61 4.71
CA GLU A 109 7.12 3.89 3.78
C GLU A 109 8.34 4.50 4.48
N GLN A 110 8.15 5.47 5.38
CA GLN A 110 9.20 6.08 6.17
C GLN A 110 9.88 5.06 7.10
N LEU A 111 9.12 4.15 7.69
CA LEU A 111 9.67 3.08 8.53
C LEU A 111 10.47 2.06 7.73
N ILE A 112 10.02 1.71 6.52
CA ILE A 112 10.73 0.79 5.60
C ILE A 112 12.11 1.35 5.26
N TYR A 113 12.16 2.55 4.69
CA TYR A 113 13.40 3.16 4.19
C TYR A 113 14.28 3.78 5.30
N GLY A 114 13.79 3.86 6.52
CA GLY A 114 14.50 4.34 7.69
C GLY A 114 14.91 3.22 8.65
N PRO A 115 14.30 3.15 9.84
CA PRO A 115 14.78 2.30 10.93
C PRO A 115 14.77 0.81 10.62
N LEU A 116 13.78 0.31 9.85
CA LEU A 116 13.68 -1.12 9.52
C LEU A 116 14.82 -1.58 8.62
N LEU A 117 15.11 -0.83 7.54
CA LEU A 117 16.21 -1.15 6.64
C LEU A 117 17.55 -1.06 7.33
N LEU A 118 17.78 0.00 8.12
CA LEU A 118 19.01 0.19 8.87
C LEU A 118 19.24 -0.93 9.89
N SER A 119 18.21 -1.34 10.64
CA SER A 119 18.32 -2.46 11.57
C SER A 119 18.59 -3.80 10.86
N ALA A 120 17.88 -4.07 9.75
CA ALA A 120 18.05 -5.32 9.01
C ALA A 120 19.43 -5.46 8.35
N THR A 121 20.14 -4.35 8.09
CA THR A 121 21.49 -4.34 7.48
C THR A 121 22.63 -4.38 8.49
N GLN A 122 22.37 -4.31 9.80
CA GLN A 122 23.43 -4.39 10.81
C GLN A 122 24.27 -5.67 10.67
N PRO A 123 25.58 -5.62 10.90
CA PRO A 123 26.46 -6.78 10.72
C PRO A 123 26.14 -7.89 11.73
N GLU A 124 25.83 -7.52 12.97
CA GLU A 124 25.59 -8.47 14.04
C GLU A 124 24.16 -9.04 13.98
N MET A 125 24.05 -10.33 14.30
CA MET A 125 22.75 -10.99 14.42
C MET A 125 22.10 -10.64 15.75
N SER A 126 20.93 -10.03 15.71
CA SER A 126 20.14 -9.70 16.88
C SER A 126 18.66 -10.02 16.67
N ALA A 127 17.88 -10.02 17.74
CA ALA A 127 16.44 -10.18 17.65
C ALA A 127 15.79 -9.01 16.90
N GLU A 128 16.30 -7.81 17.06
CA GLU A 128 15.86 -6.59 16.36
C GLU A 128 16.10 -6.70 14.86
N LYS A 129 17.30 -7.15 14.45
CA LYS A 129 17.64 -7.40 13.05
C LYS A 129 16.66 -8.39 12.43
N LEU A 130 16.41 -9.50 13.11
CA LEU A 130 15.50 -10.54 12.62
C LEU A 130 14.06 -10.05 12.50
N ALA A 131 13.56 -9.31 13.51
CA ALA A 131 12.23 -8.72 13.49
C ALA A 131 12.07 -7.68 12.38
N SER A 132 13.08 -6.83 12.17
CA SER A 132 13.10 -5.84 11.08
C SER A 132 13.13 -6.52 9.72
N ALA A 133 13.97 -7.55 9.55
CA ALA A 133 14.04 -8.32 8.32
C ALA A 133 12.70 -9.02 7.98
N GLN A 134 12.03 -9.62 8.97
CA GLN A 134 10.70 -10.19 8.78
C GLN A 134 9.69 -9.13 8.37
N THR A 135 9.74 -7.95 8.99
CA THR A 135 8.85 -6.83 8.67
C THR A 135 9.09 -6.31 7.26
N LEU A 136 10.34 -6.16 6.82
CA LEU A 136 10.68 -5.77 5.45
C LEU A 136 10.17 -6.80 4.43
N LEU A 137 10.28 -8.09 4.74
CA LEU A 137 9.74 -9.13 3.86
C LEU A 137 8.22 -9.05 3.73
N ASN A 138 7.52 -8.77 4.84
CA ASN A 138 6.06 -8.58 4.83
C ASN A 138 5.66 -7.28 4.08
N ALA A 139 6.48 -6.23 4.19
CA ALA A 139 6.24 -4.92 3.61
C ALA A 139 6.11 -4.95 2.08
N VAL A 140 6.79 -5.85 1.40
CA VAL A 140 6.75 -5.98 -0.07
C VAL A 140 5.31 -6.05 -0.60
N GLY A 141 4.48 -6.92 -0.02
CA GLY A 141 3.07 -7.05 -0.42
C GLY A 141 2.21 -5.83 -0.06
N THR A 142 2.66 -4.98 0.88
CA THR A 142 1.90 -3.79 1.29
C THR A 142 2.05 -2.60 0.35
N MET A 143 2.95 -2.68 -0.65
CA MET A 143 3.13 -1.65 -1.68
C MET A 143 1.82 -1.31 -2.37
N MET A 144 0.97 -2.28 -2.56
CA MET A 144 -0.36 -2.12 -3.12
C MET A 144 -1.42 -2.83 -2.28
N ALA A 145 -2.66 -2.37 -2.45
CA ALA A 145 -3.83 -3.04 -1.91
C ALA A 145 -4.99 -2.98 -2.91
N THR A 146 -5.93 -3.90 -2.78
CA THR A 146 -7.10 -3.96 -3.67
C THR A 146 -8.40 -3.96 -2.89
N LYS A 147 -9.46 -3.44 -3.53
CA LYS A 147 -10.83 -3.50 -3.04
C LYS A 147 -11.78 -3.57 -4.24
N GLY A 148 -12.20 -4.78 -4.62
CA GLY A 148 -12.88 -4.99 -5.90
C GLY A 148 -12.00 -4.55 -7.06
N ASP A 149 -12.54 -3.73 -7.97
CA ASP A 149 -11.83 -3.19 -9.13
C ASP A 149 -10.99 -1.93 -8.82
N THR A 150 -10.76 -1.66 -7.54
CA THR A 150 -9.96 -0.52 -7.10
C THR A 150 -8.59 -0.99 -6.62
N VAL A 151 -7.54 -0.36 -7.13
CA VAL A 151 -6.14 -0.58 -6.78
C VAL A 151 -5.59 0.62 -6.04
N TYR A 152 -5.09 0.41 -4.84
CA TYR A 152 -4.40 1.42 -4.03
C TYR A 152 -2.90 1.25 -4.18
N VAL A 153 -2.22 2.31 -4.57
CA VAL A 153 -0.75 2.41 -4.61
C VAL A 153 -0.31 3.14 -3.35
N ASN A 154 0.24 2.39 -2.40
CA ASN A 154 0.51 2.85 -1.04
C ASN A 154 1.89 3.52 -0.91
N PHE A 155 2.91 2.98 -1.56
CA PHE A 155 4.23 3.58 -1.65
C PHE A 155 4.88 3.24 -3.00
N TYR A 156 6.01 3.89 -3.28
CA TYR A 156 6.65 3.84 -4.58
C TYR A 156 8.00 3.14 -4.49
N ALA A 157 8.14 2.07 -5.24
CA ALA A 157 9.37 1.32 -5.39
C ALA A 157 9.43 0.74 -6.80
N ASN A 158 10.61 0.50 -7.33
CA ASN A 158 10.73 -0.18 -8.62
C ASN A 158 10.27 -1.63 -8.48
N ALA A 159 9.22 -1.98 -9.21
CA ALA A 159 8.63 -3.32 -9.14
C ALA A 159 7.78 -3.61 -10.38
N SER A 160 7.55 -4.88 -10.66
CA SER A 160 6.42 -5.35 -11.47
C SER A 160 5.44 -6.07 -10.57
N ALA A 161 4.16 -5.84 -10.78
CA ALA A 161 3.09 -6.51 -10.05
C ALA A 161 2.18 -7.24 -11.03
N LEU A 162 2.00 -8.54 -10.83
CA LEU A 162 1.02 -9.34 -11.54
C LEU A 162 -0.25 -9.41 -10.71
N MET A 163 -1.29 -8.78 -11.19
CA MET A 163 -2.54 -8.56 -10.47
C MET A 163 -3.61 -9.52 -11.00
N PRO A 164 -4.17 -10.39 -10.15
CA PRO A 164 -5.23 -11.29 -10.58
C PRO A 164 -6.53 -10.53 -10.88
N TYR A 165 -7.20 -10.90 -11.97
CA TYR A 165 -8.49 -10.39 -12.36
C TYR A 165 -9.36 -11.50 -12.97
N ALA A 166 -10.68 -11.30 -13.03
CA ALA A 166 -11.62 -12.34 -13.46
C ALA A 166 -11.35 -12.85 -14.89
N ASP A 167 -10.94 -11.95 -15.79
CA ASP A 167 -10.69 -12.25 -17.21
C ASP A 167 -9.23 -12.62 -17.51
N GLY A 168 -8.41 -12.81 -16.48
CA GLY A 168 -6.98 -13.08 -16.57
C GLY A 168 -6.13 -11.96 -15.93
N ASP A 169 -4.89 -12.28 -15.62
CA ASP A 169 -4.00 -11.38 -14.90
C ASP A 169 -3.59 -10.17 -15.75
N TYR A 170 -3.41 -9.03 -15.08
CA TYR A 170 -2.79 -7.85 -15.69
C TYR A 170 -1.51 -7.46 -14.95
N GLN A 171 -0.59 -6.83 -15.65
CA GLN A 171 0.70 -6.42 -15.10
C GLN A 171 0.81 -4.90 -14.99
N LEU A 172 1.21 -4.45 -13.80
CA LEU A 172 1.61 -3.08 -13.52
C LEU A 172 3.12 -3.01 -13.33
N ASP A 173 3.78 -2.14 -14.07
CA ASP A 173 5.19 -1.84 -13.88
C ASP A 173 5.34 -0.49 -13.18
N PHE A 174 6.06 -0.48 -12.07
CA PHE A 174 6.43 0.71 -11.32
C PHE A 174 7.87 1.08 -11.65
N ILE A 175 8.07 2.24 -12.23
CA ILE A 175 9.36 2.77 -12.62
C ILE A 175 9.55 4.07 -11.84
N THR A 176 10.46 4.07 -10.89
CA THR A 176 10.69 5.23 -10.04
C THR A 176 12.16 5.38 -9.72
N GLY A 177 12.60 6.61 -9.50
CA GLY A 177 13.92 6.90 -8.95
C GLY A 177 13.95 7.00 -7.44
N MET A 178 12.82 6.69 -6.77
CA MET A 178 12.72 6.73 -5.32
C MET A 178 13.73 5.79 -4.65
N PRO A 179 14.26 6.16 -3.49
CA PRO A 179 14.00 7.39 -2.72
C PRO A 179 14.82 8.62 -3.17
N PHE A 180 15.61 8.53 -4.25
CA PHE A 180 16.59 9.55 -4.63
C PHE A 180 16.12 10.51 -5.72
N HIS A 181 15.13 10.13 -6.52
CA HIS A 181 14.57 10.93 -7.60
C HIS A 181 13.06 11.03 -7.49
N GLU A 182 12.51 12.09 -8.02
CA GLU A 182 11.14 12.52 -7.84
C GLU A 182 10.14 11.79 -8.74
N ARG A 183 10.59 11.31 -9.92
CA ARG A 183 9.69 10.77 -10.92
C ARG A 183 9.16 9.39 -10.56
N VAL A 184 7.84 9.27 -10.63
CA VAL A 184 7.10 8.02 -10.54
C VAL A 184 6.35 7.79 -11.85
N LYS A 185 6.49 6.60 -12.43
CA LYS A 185 5.72 6.12 -13.57
C LYS A 185 5.10 4.77 -13.23
N ILE A 186 3.82 4.62 -13.51
CA ILE A 186 3.08 3.36 -13.41
C ILE A 186 2.60 3.02 -14.81
N ARG A 187 3.03 1.88 -15.35
CA ARG A 187 2.68 1.42 -16.69
C ARG A 187 1.82 0.17 -16.62
N PHE A 188 0.74 0.15 -17.36
CA PHE A 188 -0.04 -1.06 -17.61
C PHE A 188 0.68 -1.87 -18.70
N ALA A 189 1.60 -2.75 -18.29
CA ALA A 189 2.50 -3.47 -19.18
C ALA A 189 1.78 -4.57 -19.96
N GLN A 190 0.89 -5.29 -19.28
CA GLN A 190 0.09 -6.35 -19.88
C GLN A 190 -1.36 -6.25 -19.41
N MET A 191 -2.29 -6.51 -20.32
CA MET A 191 -3.72 -6.60 -20.04
C MET A 191 -4.28 -7.91 -20.59
N PRO A 192 -5.25 -8.55 -19.91
CA PRO A 192 -5.81 -9.83 -20.34
C PRO A 192 -6.62 -9.69 -21.63
N THR A 193 -7.11 -8.50 -21.94
CA THR A 193 -7.90 -8.25 -23.15
C THR A 193 -7.44 -6.98 -23.88
N PRO A 194 -7.52 -6.91 -25.22
CA PRO A 194 -7.22 -5.70 -25.98
C PRO A 194 -8.16 -4.52 -25.67
N LYS A 195 -9.36 -4.81 -25.16
CA LYS A 195 -10.34 -3.79 -24.76
C LYS A 195 -9.90 -3.04 -23.50
N GLY A 196 -8.99 -3.63 -22.74
CA GLY A 196 -8.56 -3.13 -21.43
C GLY A 196 -9.52 -3.50 -20.30
N LEU A 197 -9.21 -3.01 -19.10
CA LEU A 197 -10.00 -3.21 -17.89
C LEU A 197 -10.48 -1.87 -17.33
N ASN A 198 -11.72 -1.84 -16.87
CA ASN A 198 -12.24 -0.67 -16.15
C ASN A 198 -11.86 -0.77 -14.67
N LEU A 199 -10.81 -0.07 -14.28
CA LEU A 199 -10.28 -0.07 -12.92
C LEU A 199 -10.21 1.35 -12.36
N THR A 200 -10.30 1.45 -11.05
CA THR A 200 -10.01 2.68 -10.31
C THR A 200 -8.62 2.59 -9.69
N MET A 201 -7.76 3.53 -10.06
CA MET A 201 -6.43 3.69 -9.45
C MET A 201 -6.51 4.75 -8.36
N CYS A 202 -6.10 4.39 -7.15
CA CYS A 202 -5.95 5.28 -6.01
C CYS A 202 -4.45 5.49 -5.78
N ILE A 203 -3.93 6.64 -6.24
CA ILE A 203 -2.52 7.00 -6.18
C ILE A 203 -2.29 7.84 -4.93
N ARG A 204 -1.42 7.40 -4.03
CA ARG A 204 -1.11 8.15 -2.82
C ARG A 204 -0.47 9.49 -3.17
N LEU A 205 -1.08 10.56 -2.70
CA LEU A 205 -0.54 11.92 -2.89
C LEU A 205 0.61 12.20 -1.91
N PRO A 206 1.54 13.11 -2.26
CA PRO A 206 2.58 13.57 -1.35
C PRO A 206 1.98 14.22 -0.09
N LYS A 207 2.70 14.16 1.01
CA LYS A 207 2.32 14.86 2.24
C LYS A 207 2.11 16.36 1.96
N GLY A 208 1.03 16.92 2.49
CA GLY A 208 0.64 18.33 2.25
C GLY A 208 -0.20 18.55 0.99
N LYS A 209 -0.41 17.52 0.14
CA LYS A 209 -1.28 17.55 -1.05
C LYS A 209 -2.55 16.71 -0.91
N TRP A 210 -2.83 16.18 0.26
CA TRP A 210 -3.93 15.24 0.50
C TRP A 210 -5.35 15.82 0.33
N ASN A 211 -5.47 17.13 0.24
CA ASN A 211 -6.74 17.83 -0.05
C ASN A 211 -6.62 18.73 -1.29
N ASP A 212 -5.57 18.55 -2.09
CA ASP A 212 -5.22 19.42 -3.19
C ASP A 212 -5.34 18.66 -4.52
N THR A 213 -6.29 19.07 -5.36
CA THR A 213 -6.49 18.51 -6.71
C THR A 213 -5.59 19.17 -7.75
N SER A 214 -4.73 20.13 -7.36
CA SER A 214 -3.79 20.80 -8.27
C SER A 214 -2.46 20.06 -8.45
N PHE A 215 -2.22 18.96 -7.69
CA PHE A 215 -1.02 18.15 -7.88
C PHE A 215 -1.07 17.48 -9.27
N PRO A 216 -0.08 17.72 -10.15
CA PRO A 216 -0.18 17.27 -11.52
C PRO A 216 0.02 15.75 -11.63
N ILE A 217 -0.98 15.06 -12.19
CA ILE A 217 -0.92 13.65 -12.56
C ILE A 217 -1.26 13.54 -14.02
N TYR A 218 -0.41 12.87 -14.77
CA TYR A 218 -0.56 12.71 -16.21
C TYR A 218 -0.89 11.26 -16.56
N CYS A 219 -1.88 11.06 -17.44
CA CYS A 219 -2.15 9.77 -18.07
C CYS A 219 -1.89 9.88 -19.57
N ASN A 220 -0.97 9.07 -20.09
CA ASN A 220 -0.58 9.07 -21.50
C ASN A 220 -0.20 10.47 -22.05
N GLY A 221 0.46 11.29 -21.26
CA GLY A 221 0.89 12.63 -21.64
C GLY A 221 -0.15 13.74 -21.44
N HIS A 222 -1.34 13.42 -20.98
CA HIS A 222 -2.41 14.38 -20.73
C HIS A 222 -2.61 14.59 -19.23
N ASP A 223 -2.74 15.85 -18.83
CA ASP A 223 -3.16 16.21 -17.47
C ASP A 223 -4.51 15.57 -17.18
N THR A 224 -4.60 14.91 -16.02
CA THR A 224 -5.73 14.03 -15.71
C THR A 224 -6.46 14.54 -14.48
N PRO A 225 -7.73 14.96 -14.62
CA PRO A 225 -8.52 15.32 -13.47
C PRO A 225 -8.79 14.11 -12.57
N TYR A 226 -8.75 14.32 -11.27
CA TYR A 226 -9.02 13.29 -10.27
C TYR A 226 -9.79 13.87 -9.08
N LYS A 227 -10.34 12.98 -8.26
CA LYS A 227 -10.88 13.31 -6.94
C LYS A 227 -9.87 12.95 -5.88
N VAL A 228 -9.91 13.64 -4.74
CA VAL A 228 -9.08 13.28 -3.59
C VAL A 228 -9.96 12.70 -2.50
N GLU A 229 -9.58 11.56 -1.98
CA GLU A 229 -10.21 10.92 -0.82
C GLU A 229 -9.14 10.25 0.02
N ASN A 230 -9.10 10.54 1.32
CA ASN A 230 -8.17 9.98 2.29
C ASN A 230 -6.69 10.08 1.84
N GLY A 231 -6.31 11.17 1.16
CA GLY A 231 -4.94 11.38 0.68
C GLY A 231 -4.56 10.62 -0.59
N TYR A 232 -5.53 10.01 -1.27
CA TYR A 232 -5.35 9.37 -2.58
C TYR A 232 -6.01 10.18 -3.69
N ALA A 233 -5.32 10.33 -4.82
CA ALA A 233 -5.92 10.73 -6.08
C ALA A 233 -6.65 9.54 -6.70
N ILE A 234 -7.94 9.70 -6.98
CA ILE A 234 -8.81 8.63 -7.48
C ILE A 234 -9.05 8.86 -8.97
N ILE A 235 -8.58 7.94 -9.80
CA ILE A 235 -8.65 7.97 -11.25
C ILE A 235 -9.34 6.71 -11.76
N THR A 236 -10.53 6.84 -12.30
CA THR A 236 -11.24 5.72 -12.94
C THR A 236 -11.10 5.83 -14.45
N ASN A 237 -10.66 4.75 -15.09
CA ASN A 237 -10.48 4.71 -16.54
C ASN A 237 -10.59 3.28 -17.07
N THR A 238 -10.75 3.14 -18.39
CA THR A 238 -10.52 1.88 -19.09
C THR A 238 -9.05 1.80 -19.47
N TRP A 239 -8.28 1.11 -18.64
CA TRP A 239 -6.84 0.96 -18.79
C TRP A 239 -6.52 -0.11 -19.83
N ARG A 240 -5.59 0.20 -20.72
CA ARG A 240 -5.13 -0.70 -21.80
C ARG A 240 -3.64 -0.91 -21.70
N SER A 241 -3.15 -1.96 -22.33
CA SER A 241 -1.70 -2.21 -22.42
C SER A 241 -0.99 -1.00 -23.03
N GLY A 242 0.12 -0.60 -22.41
CA GLY A 242 0.90 0.58 -22.76
C GLY A 242 0.43 1.88 -22.13
N PHE A 243 -0.72 1.93 -21.45
CA PHE A 243 -1.13 3.15 -20.75
C PHE A 243 -0.19 3.43 -19.57
N GLU A 244 0.10 4.71 -19.37
CA GLU A 244 1.02 5.19 -18.33
C GLU A 244 0.36 6.26 -17.47
N ILE A 245 0.58 6.16 -16.15
CA ILE A 245 0.35 7.25 -15.20
C ILE A 245 1.73 7.73 -14.75
N TYR A 246 1.99 9.03 -14.74
CA TYR A 246 3.22 9.56 -14.20
C TYR A 246 3.03 10.91 -13.51
N PHE A 247 3.90 11.19 -12.56
CA PHE A 247 3.95 12.42 -11.77
C PHE A 247 5.33 12.56 -11.13
N ASP A 248 5.64 13.77 -10.68
CA ASP A 248 6.89 14.06 -9.96
C ASP A 248 6.55 14.40 -8.51
N LEU A 249 7.14 13.69 -7.56
CA LEU A 249 7.00 13.96 -6.14
C LEU A 249 7.76 15.25 -5.78
N PRO A 250 7.25 16.10 -4.89
CA PRO A 250 7.83 17.42 -4.61
C PRO A 250 9.19 17.35 -3.89
N GLN A 251 9.53 16.23 -3.28
CA GLN A 251 10.82 15.99 -2.61
C GLN A 251 11.09 14.48 -2.49
N PRO A 252 12.37 14.04 -2.50
CA PRO A 252 12.71 12.67 -2.17
C PRO A 252 12.32 12.34 -0.73
N LEU A 253 11.99 11.07 -0.46
CA LEU A 253 11.55 10.60 0.87
C LEU A 253 12.64 10.65 1.94
N LEU A 254 13.91 10.63 1.52
CA LEU A 254 15.06 10.69 2.41
C LEU A 254 15.74 12.04 2.22
N GLU A 255 15.56 12.95 3.18
CA GLU A 255 16.57 13.95 3.42
C GLU A 255 17.78 13.23 4.02
N LEU A 256 18.83 13.09 3.23
CA LEU A 256 20.13 12.62 3.72
C LEU A 256 20.69 13.70 4.65
N HIS A 257 20.53 13.53 5.94
CA HIS A 257 21.18 14.29 6.99
C HIS A 257 22.45 13.59 7.45
#